data_6dbc7d28337394ff78e78f4da111d872
#
_entry.id   6dbc7d28337394ff78e78f4da111d872
#
_cell.length_a   1.000
_cell.length_b   1.000
_cell.length_c   1.000
_cell.angle_alpha   90.00
_cell.angle_beta   90.00
_cell.angle_gamma   90.00
#
_symmetry.space_group_name_H-M   'P 1'
#
loop_
_entity.id
_entity.type
_entity.pdbx_description
1 polymer ?
#
loop_
_entity_poly.entity_id
_entity_poly.type
_entity_poly.pdbx_seq_one_letter_code
_entity_poly.pdbx_strand_id
1 'polypeptide(L)'
;MVDGAGEAAGVNPLKTFDLATLGGVLRVCDIELVLLDGNGPRASVLSQVHDESLFLSATCGFQFRGRFMLPPDWCLLGFIHATDPERSWCHGLPLNAGMAVTVLPEGISEFSLSAGTQLSLLLTPMRRLQRKLTELTLRNSLPSGQTLSLFLGDTGTGATRLAQRYAQLPAWLDGTTQPLPEDAVERLLHEHVQALLASESQERPTCSRAR
;
A
#
# COMPACT_ATOMS: atom_id res chain seq x y z
N MET A 1 -16.51 -2.88 44.42
CA MET A 1 -16.28 -1.77 43.49
C MET A 1 -14.84 -1.90 43.01
N VAL A 2 -14.63 -2.47 41.86
CA VAL A 2 -13.31 -2.55 41.22
C VAL A 2 -13.51 -1.99 39.85
N ASP A 3 -12.99 -0.79 39.66
CA ASP A 3 -12.99 -0.07 38.38
C ASP A 3 -12.05 -0.81 37.43
N GLY A 4 -12.63 -1.49 36.44
CA GLY A 4 -11.92 -2.01 35.28
C GLY A 4 -11.73 -0.89 34.27
N ALA A 5 -10.63 -0.13 34.39
CA ALA A 5 -10.17 0.73 33.33
C ALA A 5 -9.68 -0.16 32.18
N GLY A 6 -10.46 -0.24 31.12
CA GLY A 6 -10.04 -0.82 29.85
C GLY A 6 -8.86 -0.01 29.30
N GLU A 7 -7.70 -0.63 29.31
CA GLU A 7 -6.48 -0.09 28.70
C GLU A 7 -6.70 -0.06 27.19
N ALA A 8 -7.05 1.11 26.68
CA ALA A 8 -7.08 1.36 25.24
C ALA A 8 -5.67 1.08 24.71
N ALA A 9 -5.55 0.12 23.82
CA ALA A 9 -4.30 -0.22 23.16
C ALA A 9 -3.76 1.07 22.49
N GLY A 10 -2.76 1.68 23.13
CA GLY A 10 -2.21 2.95 22.71
C GLY A 10 -1.58 2.81 21.33
N VAL A 11 -2.12 3.53 20.38
CA VAL A 11 -1.48 3.80 19.09
C VAL A 11 -0.23 4.60 19.43
N ASN A 12 0.92 3.99 19.30
CA ASN A 12 2.20 4.64 19.53
C ASN A 12 2.70 5.20 18.20
N PRO A 13 2.52 6.49 17.90
CA PRO A 13 3.05 7.08 16.68
C PRO A 13 4.58 7.03 16.76
N LEU A 14 5.19 6.21 15.95
CA LEU A 14 6.65 6.14 15.83
C LEU A 14 7.14 7.44 15.21
N LYS A 15 7.69 8.32 16.03
CA LYS A 15 8.17 9.65 15.60
C LYS A 15 9.50 9.61 14.84
N THR A 16 10.18 8.48 14.84
CA THR A 16 11.46 8.28 14.15
C THR A 16 11.43 6.94 13.42
N PHE A 17 11.75 7.00 12.14
CA PHE A 17 11.89 5.80 11.31
C PHE A 17 13.31 5.25 11.48
N ASP A 18 13.40 3.98 11.85
CA ASP A 18 14.60 3.20 11.70
C ASP A 18 14.30 1.88 10.95
N LEU A 19 15.33 1.25 10.39
CA LEU A 19 15.18 0.02 9.60
C LEU A 19 14.67 -1.15 10.45
N ALA A 20 15.05 -1.19 11.72
CA ALA A 20 14.60 -2.23 12.63
C ALA A 20 13.11 -2.10 12.93
N THR A 21 12.62 -0.86 13.05
CA THR A 21 11.20 -0.55 13.23
C THR A 21 10.38 -0.97 12.02
N LEU A 22 10.84 -0.67 10.79
CA LEU A 22 10.17 -1.13 9.58
C LEU A 22 10.08 -2.65 9.54
N GLY A 23 11.17 -3.35 9.81
CA GLY A 23 11.19 -4.82 9.89
C GLY A 23 10.26 -5.37 10.97
N GLY A 24 10.11 -4.67 12.11
CA GLY A 24 9.17 -5.01 13.17
C GLY A 24 7.71 -4.86 12.75
N VAL A 25 7.39 -3.81 12.00
CA VAL A 25 6.03 -3.53 11.50
C VAL A 25 5.64 -4.52 10.39
N LEU A 26 6.58 -4.87 9.52
CA LEU A 26 6.36 -5.79 8.40
C LEU A 26 6.77 -7.23 8.74
N ARG A 27 6.56 -7.68 9.99
CA ARG A 27 6.90 -9.04 10.44
C ARG A 27 6.32 -10.17 9.59
N VAL A 28 5.26 -9.89 8.86
CA VAL A 28 4.65 -10.87 7.96
C VAL A 28 5.39 -11.01 6.63
N CYS A 29 6.34 -10.10 6.34
CA CYS A 29 7.14 -10.11 5.12
C CYS A 29 8.60 -10.40 5.47
N ASP A 30 9.26 -11.20 4.63
CA ASP A 30 10.71 -11.35 4.67
C ASP A 30 11.33 -10.18 3.90
N ILE A 31 11.93 -9.22 4.63
CA ILE A 31 12.44 -7.96 4.05
C ILE A 31 13.94 -7.83 4.28
N GLU A 32 14.64 -7.59 3.19
CA GLU A 32 16.04 -7.14 3.22
C GLU A 32 16.13 -5.70 2.71
N LEU A 33 16.81 -4.84 3.45
CA LEU A 33 16.98 -3.43 3.14
C LEU A 33 18.45 -3.04 3.10
N VAL A 34 18.82 -2.22 2.12
CA VAL A 34 20.14 -1.60 1.99
C VAL A 34 19.95 -0.08 1.95
N LEU A 35 20.56 0.60 2.91
CA LEU A 35 20.61 2.06 2.94
C LEU A 35 21.57 2.56 1.87
N LEU A 36 21.13 3.48 1.02
CA LEU A 36 21.94 4.04 -0.07
C LEU A 36 22.41 5.47 0.24
N ASP A 37 21.61 6.27 0.95
CA ASP A 37 21.94 7.63 1.34
C ASP A 37 21.29 7.95 2.68
N GLY A 38 22.03 8.58 3.60
CA GLY A 38 21.58 8.91 4.95
C GLY A 38 21.17 10.38 5.16
N ASN A 39 21.26 11.23 4.15
CA ASN A 39 21.02 12.69 4.26
C ASN A 39 19.60 13.07 3.81
N GLY A 40 18.60 12.44 4.38
CA GLY A 40 17.21 12.71 4.01
C GLY A 40 16.42 13.54 5.01
N PRO A 41 15.18 13.95 4.67
CA PRO A 41 14.25 14.59 5.58
C PRO A 41 13.91 13.68 6.76
N ARG A 42 13.17 14.23 7.75
CA ARG A 42 12.71 13.40 8.88
C ARG A 42 11.83 12.26 8.38
N ALA A 43 12.18 11.06 8.81
CA ALA A 43 11.39 9.88 8.54
C ALA A 43 10.26 9.73 9.56
N SER A 44 9.14 9.14 9.14
CA SER A 44 8.05 8.76 10.02
C SER A 44 7.40 7.46 9.54
N VAL A 45 6.96 6.65 10.48
CA VAL A 45 6.14 5.46 10.21
C VAL A 45 5.00 5.44 11.21
N LEU A 46 3.78 5.36 10.70
CA LEU A 46 2.58 5.12 11.47
C LEU A 46 2.01 3.77 11.04
N SER A 47 1.61 2.94 11.98
CA SER A 47 1.02 1.64 11.66
C SER A 47 0.00 1.22 12.68
N GLN A 48 -1.00 0.47 12.22
CA GLN A 48 -2.05 -0.10 13.04
C GLN A 48 -2.53 -1.41 12.44
N VAL A 49 -2.70 -2.42 13.30
CA VAL A 49 -3.38 -3.66 12.92
C VAL A 49 -4.87 -3.48 13.17
N HIS A 50 -5.68 -3.77 12.17
CA HIS A 50 -7.13 -3.73 12.24
C HIS A 50 -7.72 -4.81 11.35
N ASP A 51 -8.64 -5.60 11.89
CA ASP A 51 -9.40 -6.62 11.17
C ASP A 51 -8.49 -7.53 10.30
N GLU A 52 -7.50 -8.17 10.93
CA GLU A 52 -6.48 -9.05 10.31
C GLU A 52 -5.65 -8.38 9.20
N SER A 53 -5.64 -7.06 9.12
CA SER A 53 -4.88 -6.31 8.14
C SER A 53 -3.96 -5.31 8.83
N LEU A 54 -2.84 -4.98 8.19
CA LEU A 54 -1.90 -3.98 8.67
C LEU A 54 -1.97 -2.75 7.77
N PHE A 55 -2.36 -1.64 8.36
CA PHE A 55 -2.24 -0.32 7.75
C PHE A 55 -0.88 0.28 8.09
N LEU A 56 -0.29 0.94 7.12
CA LEU A 56 0.97 1.66 7.28
C LEU A 56 0.93 2.96 6.49
N SER A 57 1.45 4.02 7.08
CA SER A 57 1.78 5.26 6.38
C SER A 57 3.20 5.66 6.74
N ALA A 58 4.02 5.97 5.75
CA ALA A 58 5.42 6.25 5.94
C ALA A 58 5.90 7.44 5.11
N THR A 59 6.85 8.18 5.70
CA THR A 59 7.70 9.12 4.98
C THR A 59 9.14 8.63 5.09
N CYS A 60 9.78 8.35 3.96
CA CYS A 60 11.15 7.87 3.91
C CYS A 60 12.13 9.00 4.19
N GLY A 61 12.97 8.87 5.22
CA GLY A 61 13.98 9.87 5.59
C GLY A 61 15.30 9.72 4.85
N PHE A 62 15.46 8.66 4.08
CA PHE A 62 16.68 8.33 3.34
C PHE A 62 16.34 7.49 2.11
N GLN A 63 17.27 7.45 1.17
CA GLN A 63 17.14 6.55 0.02
C GLN A 63 17.56 5.13 0.43
N PHE A 64 16.76 4.15 0.09
CA PHE A 64 17.09 2.75 0.30
C PHE A 64 16.57 1.87 -0.83
N ARG A 65 17.25 0.75 -1.02
CA ARG A 65 16.83 -0.34 -1.88
C ARG A 65 16.48 -1.53 -1.01
N GLY A 66 15.47 -2.27 -1.41
CA GLY A 66 15.07 -3.45 -0.69
C GLY A 66 14.49 -4.52 -1.59
N ARG A 67 14.36 -5.69 -0.99
CA ARG A 67 13.58 -6.79 -1.53
C ARG A 67 12.74 -7.39 -0.42
N PHE A 68 11.58 -7.88 -0.78
CA PHE A 68 10.69 -8.57 0.15
C PHE A 68 9.93 -9.69 -0.54
N MET A 69 9.48 -10.63 0.26
CA MET A 69 8.62 -11.72 -0.17
C MET A 69 7.37 -11.73 0.72
N LEU A 70 6.21 -11.68 0.10
CA LEU A 70 4.95 -11.82 0.80
C LEU A 70 4.67 -13.30 1.11
N PRO A 71 4.12 -13.61 2.29
CA PRO A 71 3.56 -14.94 2.53
C PRO A 71 2.47 -15.27 1.51
N PRO A 72 2.28 -16.56 1.16
CA PRO A 72 1.35 -16.97 0.09
C PRO A 72 -0.09 -16.49 0.25
N ASP A 73 -0.52 -16.27 1.49
CA ASP A 73 -1.89 -15.88 1.82
C ASP A 73 -2.09 -14.37 1.99
N TRP A 74 -1.05 -13.55 1.65
CA TRP A 74 -1.10 -12.11 1.84
C TRP A 74 -0.88 -11.36 0.53
N CYS A 75 -1.46 -10.17 0.44
CA CYS A 75 -1.18 -9.20 -0.62
C CYS A 75 -0.93 -7.81 -0.02
N LEU A 76 -0.18 -6.99 -0.76
CA LEU A 76 0.10 -5.61 -0.40
C LEU A 76 -0.55 -4.69 -1.42
N LEU A 77 -1.34 -3.76 -0.93
CA LEU A 77 -1.93 -2.67 -1.68
C LEU A 77 -1.28 -1.36 -1.21
N GLY A 78 -0.94 -0.48 -2.13
CA GLY A 78 -0.24 0.75 -1.79
C GLY A 78 -0.65 1.93 -2.65
N PHE A 79 -0.30 3.11 -2.16
CA PHE A 79 -0.46 4.38 -2.86
C PHE A 79 0.75 5.28 -2.59
N ILE A 80 1.31 5.83 -3.65
CA ILE A 80 2.47 6.73 -3.60
C ILE A 80 1.95 8.17 -3.61
N HIS A 81 2.08 8.87 -2.49
CA HIS A 81 1.65 10.27 -2.37
C HIS A 81 2.67 11.24 -2.96
N ALA A 82 3.96 10.98 -2.69
CA ALA A 82 5.07 11.77 -3.19
C ALA A 82 6.30 10.88 -3.35
N THR A 83 7.10 11.13 -4.38
CA THR A 83 8.37 10.44 -4.61
C THR A 83 9.17 11.15 -5.67
N ASP A 84 10.47 10.84 -5.75
CA ASP A 84 11.33 11.19 -6.88
C ASP A 84 11.34 10.00 -7.86
N PRO A 85 10.74 10.11 -9.04
CA PRO A 85 10.60 8.99 -9.98
C PRO A 85 11.93 8.57 -10.63
N GLU A 86 12.96 9.42 -10.61
CA GLU A 86 14.28 9.06 -11.11
C GLU A 86 15.05 8.13 -10.16
N ARG A 87 14.68 8.16 -8.87
CA ARG A 87 15.33 7.40 -7.79
C ARG A 87 14.45 6.32 -7.17
N SER A 88 13.17 6.30 -7.53
CA SER A 88 12.20 5.36 -6.95
C SER A 88 11.63 4.45 -8.02
N TRP A 89 11.69 3.15 -7.77
CA TRP A 89 11.18 2.14 -8.68
C TRP A 89 10.72 0.90 -7.90
N CYS A 90 9.85 0.10 -8.55
CA CYS A 90 9.47 -1.22 -8.09
C CYS A 90 9.49 -2.18 -9.28
N HIS A 91 10.18 -3.30 -9.17
CA HIS A 91 10.42 -4.25 -10.28
C HIS A 91 10.98 -3.58 -11.57
N GLY A 92 11.87 -2.60 -11.40
CA GLY A 92 12.44 -1.84 -12.52
C GLY A 92 11.50 -0.80 -13.14
N LEU A 93 10.26 -0.69 -12.69
CA LEU A 93 9.30 0.33 -13.14
C LEU A 93 9.38 1.57 -12.25
N PRO A 94 9.51 2.79 -12.80
CA PRO A 94 9.58 4.00 -12.02
C PRO A 94 8.27 4.22 -11.24
N LEU A 95 8.40 4.63 -10.00
CA LEU A 95 7.28 5.01 -9.15
C LEU A 95 7.02 6.52 -9.28
N ASN A 96 5.78 6.89 -9.49
CA ASN A 96 5.35 8.28 -9.58
C ASN A 96 4.33 8.60 -8.47
N ALA A 97 4.25 9.86 -8.09
CA ALA A 97 3.17 10.32 -7.23
C ALA A 97 1.81 10.07 -7.92
N GLY A 98 0.83 9.62 -7.14
CA GLY A 98 -0.49 9.24 -7.65
C GLY A 98 -0.61 7.78 -8.11
N MET A 99 0.48 7.02 -8.10
CA MET A 99 0.43 5.59 -8.43
C MET A 99 -0.19 4.78 -7.30
N ALA A 100 -1.08 3.87 -7.68
CA ALA A 100 -1.49 2.76 -6.85
C ALA A 100 -0.69 1.50 -7.20
N VAL A 101 -0.34 0.72 -6.19
CA VAL A 101 0.52 -0.46 -6.31
C VAL A 101 -0.19 -1.66 -5.75
N THR A 102 -0.22 -2.76 -6.48
CA THR A 102 -0.69 -4.06 -6.00
C THR A 102 0.43 -5.07 -6.11
N VAL A 103 0.84 -5.67 -5.00
CA VAL A 103 1.84 -6.73 -4.97
C VAL A 103 1.18 -8.03 -4.52
N LEU A 104 1.32 -9.06 -5.33
CA LEU A 104 0.82 -10.40 -5.08
C LEU A 104 1.93 -11.30 -4.52
N PRO A 105 1.59 -12.41 -3.83
CA PRO A 105 2.57 -13.26 -3.15
C PRO A 105 3.31 -14.21 -4.11
N GLU A 106 3.72 -13.75 -5.27
CA GLU A 106 4.38 -14.57 -6.30
C GLU A 106 5.82 -14.12 -6.49
N GLY A 107 6.72 -14.63 -5.65
CA GLY A 107 8.15 -14.38 -5.77
C GLY A 107 8.67 -13.19 -4.98
N ILE A 108 9.90 -12.80 -5.31
CA ILE A 108 10.61 -11.71 -4.62
C ILE A 108 10.29 -10.39 -5.31
N SER A 109 9.83 -9.43 -4.53
CA SER A 109 9.60 -8.06 -4.97
C SER A 109 10.81 -7.19 -4.64
N GLU A 110 11.34 -6.50 -5.65
CA GLU A 110 12.45 -5.55 -5.49
C GLU A 110 11.98 -4.13 -5.67
N PHE A 111 12.51 -3.21 -4.85
CA PHE A 111 12.16 -1.81 -4.92
C PHE A 111 13.32 -0.90 -4.49
N SER A 112 13.26 0.35 -4.91
CA SER A 112 14.06 1.46 -4.38
C SER A 112 13.13 2.63 -4.08
N LEU A 113 13.33 3.29 -2.96
CA LEU A 113 12.58 4.46 -2.57
C LEU A 113 13.53 5.61 -2.27
N SER A 114 13.27 6.77 -2.83
CA SER A 114 14.04 7.99 -2.58
C SER A 114 13.75 8.57 -1.19
N ALA A 115 14.67 9.36 -0.68
CA ALA A 115 14.39 10.22 0.47
C ALA A 115 13.22 11.17 0.15
N GLY A 116 12.32 11.38 1.12
CA GLY A 116 11.10 12.16 0.92
C GLY A 116 9.93 11.41 0.30
N THR A 117 10.10 10.15 -0.12
CA THR A 117 8.96 9.33 -0.57
C THR A 117 7.93 9.21 0.54
N GLN A 118 6.68 9.52 0.21
CA GLN A 118 5.51 9.36 1.08
C GLN A 118 4.60 8.29 0.48
N LEU A 119 4.25 7.30 1.28
CA LEU A 119 3.43 6.18 0.85
C LEU A 119 2.48 5.72 1.95
N SER A 120 1.38 5.13 1.53
CA SER A 120 0.45 4.42 2.43
C SER A 120 0.23 3.02 1.90
N LEU A 121 0.23 2.04 2.81
CA LEU A 121 0.12 0.62 2.48
C LEU A 121 -1.01 -0.02 3.29
N LEU A 122 -1.64 -1.01 2.68
CA LEU A 122 -2.52 -1.98 3.30
C LEU A 122 -1.98 -3.38 3.01
N LEU A 123 -1.53 -4.07 4.03
CA LEU A 123 -1.19 -5.48 3.96
C LEU A 123 -2.39 -6.28 4.46
N THR A 124 -2.95 -7.15 3.65
CA THR A 124 -4.22 -7.83 3.94
C THR A 124 -4.21 -9.28 3.43
N PRO A 125 -4.99 -10.18 4.05
CA PRO A 125 -5.12 -11.54 3.53
C PRO A 125 -5.64 -11.59 2.09
N MET A 126 -5.01 -12.41 1.25
CA MET A 126 -5.34 -12.56 -0.17
C MET A 126 -6.82 -12.90 -0.40
N ARG A 127 -7.44 -13.69 0.50
CA ARG A 127 -8.87 -14.05 0.42
C ARG A 127 -9.80 -12.83 0.39
N ARG A 128 -9.41 -11.70 1.02
CA ARG A 128 -10.20 -10.46 1.01
C ARG A 128 -10.15 -9.80 -0.36
N LEU A 129 -8.95 -9.72 -0.95
CA LEU A 129 -8.79 -9.18 -2.30
C LEU A 129 -9.55 -10.01 -3.33
N GLN A 130 -9.43 -11.35 -3.26
CA GLN A 130 -10.15 -12.28 -4.15
C GLN A 130 -11.66 -12.16 -4.01
N ARG A 131 -12.18 -12.09 -2.78
CA ARG A 131 -13.61 -11.87 -2.52
C ARG A 131 -14.08 -10.56 -3.16
N LYS A 132 -13.33 -9.46 -2.96
CA LYS A 132 -13.69 -8.14 -3.51
C LYS A 132 -13.66 -8.12 -5.04
N LEU A 133 -12.68 -8.77 -5.65
CA LEU A 133 -12.62 -8.95 -7.10
C LEU A 133 -13.84 -9.72 -7.62
N THR A 134 -14.20 -10.82 -6.96
CA THR A 134 -15.38 -11.63 -7.32
C THR A 134 -16.67 -10.81 -7.23
N GLU A 135 -16.83 -10.04 -6.16
CA GLU A 135 -17.99 -9.16 -5.96
C GLU A 135 -18.14 -8.13 -7.10
N LEU A 136 -17.03 -7.55 -7.56
CA LEU A 136 -17.05 -6.46 -8.54
C LEU A 136 -17.02 -6.93 -10.00
N THR A 137 -16.46 -8.09 -10.29
CA THR A 137 -16.27 -8.56 -11.67
C THR A 137 -17.04 -9.81 -12.03
N LEU A 138 -17.62 -10.50 -11.06
CA LEU A 138 -18.15 -11.87 -11.19
C LEU A 138 -17.07 -12.85 -11.73
N ARG A 139 -15.80 -12.52 -11.60
CA ARG A 139 -14.66 -13.34 -12.02
C ARG A 139 -13.87 -13.78 -10.78
N ASN A 140 -13.58 -15.07 -10.68
CA ASN A 140 -12.89 -15.65 -9.54
C ASN A 140 -11.36 -15.58 -9.63
N SER A 141 -10.78 -14.99 -10.68
CA SER A 141 -9.33 -15.02 -10.90
C SER A 141 -8.75 -13.63 -11.11
N LEU A 142 -7.71 -13.34 -10.35
CA LEU A 142 -6.72 -12.34 -10.73
C LEU A 142 -6.08 -12.76 -12.07
N PRO A 143 -5.63 -11.80 -12.89
CA PRO A 143 -4.84 -12.13 -14.07
C PRO A 143 -3.67 -13.02 -13.65
N SER A 144 -3.62 -14.25 -14.14
CA SER A 144 -2.54 -15.17 -13.81
C SER A 144 -1.23 -14.67 -14.38
N GLY A 145 -0.18 -14.66 -13.57
CA GLY A 145 1.19 -14.35 -14.00
C GLY A 145 1.68 -12.93 -13.73
N GLN A 146 0.96 -12.11 -12.96
CA GLN A 146 1.43 -10.79 -12.55
C GLN A 146 1.72 -10.76 -11.05
N THR A 147 3.00 -10.72 -10.70
CA THR A 147 3.46 -10.51 -9.31
C THR A 147 3.19 -9.09 -8.80
N LEU A 148 3.09 -8.14 -9.72
CA LEU A 148 2.93 -6.73 -9.43
C LEU A 148 2.04 -6.09 -10.48
N SER A 149 1.00 -5.42 -10.05
CA SER A 149 0.22 -4.52 -10.88
C SER A 149 0.46 -3.09 -10.43
N LEU A 150 1.07 -2.29 -11.30
CA LEU A 150 1.20 -0.84 -11.13
C LEU A 150 0.16 -0.17 -12.03
N PHE A 151 -0.58 0.77 -11.49
CA PHE A 151 -1.45 1.62 -12.29
C PHE A 151 -1.36 3.07 -11.81
N LEU A 152 -1.34 3.96 -12.77
CA LEU A 152 -1.45 5.39 -12.50
C LEU A 152 -2.88 5.67 -12.04
N GLY A 153 -2.99 6.42 -10.95
CA GLY A 153 -4.26 7.05 -10.67
C GLY A 153 -4.61 7.97 -11.81
N ASP A 154 -5.51 7.54 -12.68
CA ASP A 154 -6.03 8.42 -13.74
C ASP A 154 -6.73 9.63 -13.09
N THR A 155 -6.77 10.76 -13.81
CA THR A 155 -7.49 11.99 -13.42
C THR A 155 -9.02 11.79 -13.32
N GLY A 156 -9.50 10.56 -13.54
CA GLY A 156 -10.90 10.18 -13.38
C GLY A 156 -11.38 10.15 -11.93
N THR A 157 -12.69 10.12 -11.75
CA THR A 157 -13.35 10.13 -10.43
C THR A 157 -12.93 8.96 -9.52
N GLY A 158 -12.60 7.80 -10.09
CA GLY A 158 -12.15 6.63 -9.34
C GLY A 158 -10.78 6.82 -8.69
N ALA A 159 -9.81 7.32 -9.46
CA ALA A 159 -8.47 7.61 -8.98
C ALA A 159 -8.47 8.69 -7.89
N THR A 160 -9.30 9.72 -8.05
CA THR A 160 -9.46 10.77 -7.04
C THR A 160 -9.99 10.21 -5.72
N ARG A 161 -10.96 9.30 -5.77
CA ARG A 161 -11.50 8.64 -4.57
C ARG A 161 -10.45 7.77 -3.88
N LEU A 162 -9.70 6.97 -4.64
CA LEU A 162 -8.64 6.14 -4.10
C LEU A 162 -7.57 7.00 -3.42
N ALA A 163 -7.10 8.06 -4.09
CA ALA A 163 -6.14 9.02 -3.55
C ALA A 163 -6.64 9.64 -2.23
N GLN A 164 -7.91 10.06 -2.19
CA GLN A 164 -8.53 10.62 -0.99
C GLN A 164 -8.58 9.59 0.16
N ARG A 165 -8.88 8.32 -0.12
CA ARG A 165 -8.90 7.27 0.91
C ARG A 165 -7.51 7.04 1.50
N TYR A 166 -6.51 6.88 0.65
CA TYR A 166 -5.14 6.72 1.14
C TYR A 166 -4.61 7.97 1.86
N ALA A 167 -4.99 9.17 1.44
CA ALA A 167 -4.61 10.40 2.09
C ALA A 167 -5.20 10.57 3.52
N GLN A 168 -6.27 9.84 3.85
CA GLN A 168 -6.86 9.84 5.19
C GLN A 168 -6.08 8.92 6.17
N LEU A 169 -5.32 7.94 5.67
CA LEU A 169 -4.64 6.96 6.52
C LEU A 169 -3.70 7.58 7.56
N PRO A 170 -2.84 8.55 7.25
CA PRO A 170 -1.98 9.16 8.27
C PRO A 170 -2.76 9.72 9.45
N ALA A 171 -3.88 10.41 9.20
CA ALA A 171 -4.71 11.00 10.23
C ALA A 171 -5.43 9.95 11.10
N TRP A 172 -5.88 8.85 10.49
CA TRP A 172 -6.47 7.74 11.22
C TRP A 172 -5.45 6.99 12.07
N LEU A 173 -4.25 6.75 11.51
CA LEU A 173 -3.18 6.02 12.21
C LEU A 173 -2.52 6.83 13.32
N ASP A 174 -2.51 8.16 13.22
CA ASP A 174 -2.03 9.05 14.28
C ASP A 174 -2.99 9.09 15.49
N GLY A 175 -4.23 8.68 15.30
CA GLY A 175 -5.24 8.59 16.37
C GLY A 175 -5.67 9.93 16.97
N THR A 176 -5.12 11.05 16.46
CA THR A 176 -5.36 12.40 17.02
C THR A 176 -6.67 13.01 16.57
N THR A 177 -7.14 12.67 15.38
CA THR A 177 -8.29 13.34 14.75
C THR A 177 -9.51 12.43 14.66
N GLN A 178 -9.33 11.19 14.27
CA GLN A 178 -10.41 10.20 14.12
C GLN A 178 -9.87 8.77 14.29
N PRO A 179 -10.59 7.88 14.99
CA PRO A 179 -10.21 6.46 15.01
C PRO A 179 -10.38 5.85 13.61
N LEU A 180 -9.62 4.78 13.35
CA LEU A 180 -9.75 4.00 12.13
C LEU A 180 -11.19 3.45 12.05
N PRO A 181 -11.95 3.70 10.97
CA PRO A 181 -13.29 3.18 10.81
C PRO A 181 -13.33 1.65 10.82
N GLU A 182 -14.37 1.05 11.40
CA GLU A 182 -14.52 -0.42 11.43
C GLU A 182 -14.50 -1.05 10.03
N ASP A 183 -15.02 -0.36 9.02
CA ASP A 183 -15.06 -0.80 7.64
C ASP A 183 -13.91 -0.27 6.77
N ALA A 184 -12.84 0.27 7.38
CA ALA A 184 -11.71 0.88 6.67
C ALA A 184 -11.07 -0.08 5.65
N VAL A 185 -10.87 -1.34 6.02
CA VAL A 185 -10.29 -2.37 5.13
C VAL A 185 -11.19 -2.57 3.91
N GLU A 186 -12.49 -2.77 4.12
CA GLU A 186 -13.44 -3.06 3.05
C GLU A 186 -13.62 -1.87 2.09
N ARG A 187 -13.63 -0.65 2.63
CA ARG A 187 -13.71 0.58 1.80
C ARG A 187 -12.45 0.76 0.97
N LEU A 188 -11.28 0.59 1.57
CA LEU A 188 -10.02 0.76 0.85
C LEU A 188 -9.85 -0.30 -0.22
N LEU A 189 -10.18 -1.57 0.08
CA LEU A 189 -10.19 -2.67 -0.90
C LEU A 189 -11.14 -2.38 -2.06
N HIS A 190 -12.34 -1.89 -1.77
CA HIS A 190 -13.33 -1.56 -2.79
C HIS A 190 -12.82 -0.51 -3.78
N GLU A 191 -12.33 0.62 -3.27
CA GLU A 191 -11.80 1.70 -4.12
C GLU A 191 -10.55 1.27 -4.89
N HIS A 192 -9.68 0.48 -4.25
CA HIS A 192 -8.45 -0.01 -4.88
C HIS A 192 -8.75 -0.97 -6.04
N VAL A 193 -9.64 -1.94 -5.82
CA VAL A 193 -10.05 -2.89 -6.87
C VAL A 193 -10.81 -2.18 -7.99
N GLN A 194 -11.66 -1.21 -7.69
CA GLN A 194 -12.31 -0.41 -8.72
C GLN A 194 -11.31 0.34 -9.60
N ALA A 195 -10.27 0.95 -9.00
CA ALA A 195 -9.22 1.63 -9.74
C ALA A 195 -8.41 0.65 -10.60
N LEU A 196 -8.09 -0.54 -10.07
CA LEU A 196 -7.41 -1.61 -10.82
C LEU A 196 -8.20 -2.03 -12.06
N LEU A 197 -9.49 -2.29 -11.91
CA LEU A 197 -10.37 -2.70 -13.01
C LEU A 197 -10.56 -1.60 -14.06
N ALA A 198 -10.59 -0.34 -13.63
CA ALA A 198 -10.68 0.80 -14.54
C ALA A 198 -9.41 0.93 -15.40
N SER A 199 -8.22 0.72 -14.82
CA SER A 199 -6.95 0.77 -15.56
C SER A 199 -6.84 -0.34 -16.62
N GLU A 200 -7.24 -1.58 -16.31
CA GLU A 200 -7.23 -2.68 -17.26
C GLU A 200 -8.17 -2.44 -18.47
N SER A 201 -9.24 -1.68 -18.26
CA SER A 201 -10.19 -1.35 -19.32
C SER A 201 -9.62 -0.34 -20.31
N GLN A 202 -8.67 0.51 -19.92
CA GLN A 202 -8.03 1.52 -20.78
C GLN A 202 -6.89 0.92 -21.60
N GLU A 203 -6.21 -0.11 -21.12
CA GLU A 203 -5.09 -0.76 -21.83
C GLU A 203 -5.52 -1.71 -22.97
N ARG A 204 -6.80 -1.96 -23.16
CA ARG A 204 -7.29 -2.71 -24.33
C ARG A 204 -7.41 -1.79 -25.55
N PRO A 205 -6.41 -1.72 -26.46
CA PRO A 205 -6.60 -1.05 -27.72
C PRO A 205 -7.75 -1.75 -28.44
N THR A 206 -8.78 -1.02 -28.80
CA THR A 206 -9.79 -1.47 -29.73
C THR A 206 -9.08 -1.82 -31.04
N CYS A 207 -8.79 -3.10 -31.24
CA CYS A 207 -8.37 -3.61 -32.53
C CYS A 207 -9.57 -3.43 -33.47
N SER A 208 -9.68 -2.23 -34.06
CA SER A 208 -10.56 -1.96 -35.16
C SER A 208 -10.10 -2.85 -36.31
N ARG A 209 -10.82 -3.93 -36.58
CA ARG A 209 -10.71 -4.68 -37.80
C ARG A 209 -11.08 -3.73 -38.95
N ALA A 210 -10.06 -3.17 -39.60
CA ALA A 210 -10.24 -2.65 -40.94
C ALA A 210 -10.65 -3.81 -41.85
N ARG A 211 -11.84 -3.71 -42.44
CA ARG A 211 -12.29 -4.56 -43.53
C ARG A 211 -11.66 -4.09 -44.83
#